data_d2a697c7c876b4756826aa12d24e0772
#
_entry.id   d2a697c7c876b4756826aa12d24e0772
#
_cell.length_a   1.000
_cell.length_b   1.000
_cell.length_c   1.000
_cell.angle_alpha   90.00
_cell.angle_beta   90.00
_cell.angle_gamma   90.00
#
_symmetry.space_group_name_H-M   'P 1'
#
loop_
_entity.id
_entity.type
_entity.pdbx_description
1 polymer ?
#
loop_
_entity_poly.entity_id
_entity_poly.type
_entity_poly.pdbx_seq_one_letter_code
_entity_poly.pdbx_strand_id
1 'polypeptide(L)'
;MKTFDIMTDLILYVHGKGGIAAECEHYRPLFPDCEVFGLDYQTFTPWETGAEIHAAVEKLNTEYENIILIANSIGAFFSMSAGIDSMIRKAYFISPIVDMEKLIGNMILWANVTEAELKAKGVIRTEFGEDLSWDYLCYVRQHPIQWSVPTSILYGSSDTLTSLETVRTFAEQHNAALTVMEGGEHWFHTEEQTHFLDDWIRKEGWFGCAKRSFC
;
A
#
# COMPACT_ATOMS: atom_id res chain seq x y z
N MET A 1 -26.67 31.31 -9.21
CA MET A 1 -25.30 30.99 -9.70
C MET A 1 -24.82 29.82 -8.83
N LYS A 2 -24.78 28.61 -9.39
CA LYS A 2 -24.19 27.48 -8.66
C LYS A 2 -22.68 27.71 -8.67
N THR A 3 -22.11 27.98 -7.50
CA THR A 3 -20.67 27.83 -7.28
C THR A 3 -20.32 26.40 -7.65
N PHE A 4 -19.55 26.20 -8.72
CA PHE A 4 -18.88 24.94 -8.94
C PHE A 4 -17.88 24.81 -7.80
N ASP A 5 -18.15 23.95 -6.82
CA ASP A 5 -17.16 23.52 -5.85
C ASP A 5 -16.00 22.96 -6.67
N ILE A 6 -14.83 23.57 -6.53
CA ILE A 6 -13.60 23.09 -7.15
C ILE A 6 -13.32 21.76 -6.44
N MET A 7 -13.48 20.66 -7.17
CA MET A 7 -13.09 19.35 -6.63
C MET A 7 -11.58 19.40 -6.39
N THR A 8 -11.21 19.14 -5.17
CA THR A 8 -9.79 19.11 -4.74
C THR A 8 -9.20 17.72 -4.99
N ASP A 9 -7.89 17.63 -5.03
CA ASP A 9 -7.19 16.34 -5.06
C ASP A 9 -7.18 15.73 -3.65
N LEU A 10 -7.28 14.42 -3.57
CA LEU A 10 -7.27 13.65 -2.32
C LEU A 10 -5.99 12.83 -2.21
N ILE A 11 -5.34 12.88 -1.06
CA ILE A 11 -4.35 11.91 -0.61
C ILE A 11 -5.08 10.86 0.22
N LEU A 12 -5.21 9.66 -0.31
CA LEU A 12 -5.79 8.52 0.39
C LEU A 12 -4.67 7.69 1.02
N TYR A 13 -4.68 7.55 2.33
CA TYR A 13 -3.73 6.70 3.05
C TYR A 13 -4.35 5.37 3.45
N VAL A 14 -3.65 4.27 3.11
CA VAL A 14 -4.01 2.90 3.51
C VAL A 14 -2.87 2.34 4.36
N HIS A 15 -3.15 2.17 5.65
CA HIS A 15 -2.15 1.75 6.64
C HIS A 15 -1.72 0.29 6.46
N GLY A 16 -0.57 -0.05 7.04
CA GLY A 16 -0.09 -1.43 7.17
C GLY A 16 -0.75 -2.16 8.34
N LYS A 17 -0.32 -3.39 8.60
CA LYS A 17 -0.78 -4.15 9.75
C LYS A 17 -0.35 -3.48 11.06
N GLY A 18 -1.31 -3.37 11.99
CA GLY A 18 -1.09 -2.68 13.26
C GLY A 18 -1.05 -1.16 13.18
N GLY A 19 -1.11 -0.58 11.96
CA GLY A 19 -1.28 0.84 11.75
C GLY A 19 -2.72 1.29 11.93
N ILE A 20 -2.94 2.59 11.84
CA ILE A 20 -4.26 3.21 11.97
C ILE A 20 -4.47 4.32 10.94
N ALA A 21 -5.71 4.60 10.59
CA ALA A 21 -6.07 5.66 9.64
C ALA A 21 -5.49 7.03 10.01
N ALA A 22 -5.39 7.34 11.31
CA ALA A 22 -4.86 8.63 11.79
C ALA A 22 -3.38 8.89 11.45
N GLU A 23 -2.60 7.87 11.06
CA GLU A 23 -1.24 8.05 10.55
C GLU A 23 -1.19 8.92 9.29
N CYS A 24 -2.31 9.09 8.59
CA CYS A 24 -2.42 9.99 7.44
C CYS A 24 -2.09 11.44 7.77
N GLU A 25 -2.26 11.87 9.03
CA GLU A 25 -1.96 13.23 9.48
C GLU A 25 -0.49 13.60 9.29
N HIS A 26 0.42 12.62 9.27
CA HIS A 26 1.82 12.82 8.94
C HIS A 26 2.01 13.41 7.53
N TYR A 27 1.16 13.05 6.59
CA TYR A 27 1.27 13.48 5.20
C TYR A 27 0.64 14.84 4.92
N ARG A 28 -0.23 15.34 5.80
CA ARG A 28 -0.94 16.60 5.60
C ARG A 28 -0.01 17.81 5.32
N PRO A 29 1.11 18.00 6.03
CA PRO A 29 2.05 19.09 5.73
C PRO A 29 2.81 18.91 4.41
N LEU A 30 2.85 17.69 3.84
CA LEU A 30 3.54 17.41 2.57
C LEU A 30 2.65 17.73 1.35
N PHE A 31 1.32 17.82 1.56
CA PHE A 31 0.33 18.07 0.52
C PHE A 31 -0.64 19.19 0.92
N PRO A 32 -0.15 20.44 1.07
CA PRO A 32 -0.92 21.55 1.64
C PRO A 32 -2.15 21.96 0.82
N ASP A 33 -2.18 21.62 -0.47
CA ASP A 33 -3.27 21.96 -1.39
C ASP A 33 -4.23 20.78 -1.64
N CYS A 34 -4.05 19.64 -0.94
CA CYS A 34 -4.88 18.45 -1.07
C CYS A 34 -5.62 18.17 0.22
N GLU A 35 -6.77 17.51 0.13
CA GLU A 35 -7.31 16.82 1.30
C GLU A 35 -6.51 15.56 1.59
N VAL A 36 -6.42 15.19 2.88
CA VAL A 36 -5.73 13.98 3.32
C VAL A 36 -6.70 13.16 4.16
N PHE A 37 -6.91 11.93 3.75
CA PHE A 37 -7.84 11.01 4.38
C PHE A 37 -7.19 9.65 4.60
N GLY A 38 -7.28 9.12 5.83
CA GLY A 38 -6.85 7.77 6.17
C GLY A 38 -8.04 6.81 6.15
N LEU A 39 -7.89 5.69 5.45
CA LEU A 39 -8.92 4.66 5.41
C LEU A 39 -8.82 3.75 6.63
N ASP A 40 -9.90 3.68 7.39
CA ASP A 40 -10.05 2.81 8.57
C ASP A 40 -10.73 1.48 8.17
N TYR A 41 -9.98 0.60 7.51
CA TYR A 41 -10.48 -0.72 7.16
C TYR A 41 -10.38 -1.68 8.35
N GLN A 42 -11.34 -2.63 8.46
CA GLN A 42 -11.54 -3.46 9.65
C GLN A 42 -11.22 -4.94 9.42
N THR A 43 -11.07 -5.35 8.19
CA THR A 43 -10.79 -6.74 7.82
C THR A 43 -9.35 -6.93 7.37
N PHE A 44 -8.86 -8.18 7.35
CA PHE A 44 -7.46 -8.49 7.02
C PHE A 44 -7.33 -9.65 6.04
N THR A 45 -8.40 -9.92 5.29
CA THR A 45 -8.34 -10.84 4.17
C THR A 45 -8.40 -10.06 2.84
N PRO A 46 -7.73 -10.53 1.77
CA PRO A 46 -7.70 -9.76 0.52
C PRO A 46 -9.09 -9.61 -0.12
N TRP A 47 -10.00 -10.56 0.10
CA TRP A 47 -11.36 -10.49 -0.44
C TRP A 47 -12.28 -9.53 0.35
N GLU A 48 -12.15 -9.46 1.67
CA GLU A 48 -12.92 -8.52 2.49
C GLU A 48 -12.32 -7.11 2.44
N THR A 49 -11.03 -6.99 2.75
CA THR A 49 -10.34 -5.69 2.74
C THR A 49 -10.30 -5.07 1.34
N GLY A 50 -10.13 -5.90 0.31
CA GLY A 50 -10.21 -5.43 -1.08
C GLY A 50 -11.59 -4.83 -1.39
N ALA A 51 -12.67 -5.45 -0.92
CA ALA A 51 -14.04 -4.93 -1.09
C ALA A 51 -14.28 -3.64 -0.29
N GLU A 52 -13.77 -3.55 0.94
CA GLU A 52 -13.85 -2.33 1.76
C GLU A 52 -13.12 -1.15 1.08
N ILE A 53 -11.88 -1.37 0.60
CA ILE A 53 -11.10 -0.36 -0.11
C ILE A 53 -11.80 0.04 -1.40
N HIS A 54 -12.28 -0.92 -2.19
CA HIS A 54 -12.99 -0.64 -3.43
C HIS A 54 -14.20 0.28 -3.20
N ALA A 55 -15.07 -0.09 -2.27
CA ALA A 55 -16.28 0.70 -1.97
C ALA A 55 -15.94 2.11 -1.46
N ALA A 56 -14.89 2.25 -0.65
CA ALA A 56 -14.44 3.55 -0.16
C ALA A 56 -13.90 4.42 -1.31
N VAL A 57 -13.04 3.86 -2.17
CA VAL A 57 -12.46 4.58 -3.31
C VAL A 57 -13.52 4.94 -4.35
N GLU A 58 -14.47 4.04 -4.62
CA GLU A 58 -15.58 4.33 -5.53
C GLU A 58 -16.39 5.54 -5.05
N LYS A 59 -16.69 5.62 -3.75
CA LYS A 59 -17.36 6.79 -3.17
C LYS A 59 -16.51 8.05 -3.30
N LEU A 60 -15.24 8.00 -2.89
CA LEU A 60 -14.32 9.15 -2.95
C LEU A 60 -14.13 9.65 -4.39
N ASN A 61 -14.11 8.77 -5.37
CA ASN A 61 -13.98 9.12 -6.78
C ASN A 61 -15.18 9.94 -7.32
N THR A 62 -16.29 10.00 -6.59
CA THR A 62 -17.41 10.90 -6.92
C THR A 62 -17.26 12.29 -6.32
N GLU A 63 -16.37 12.46 -5.33
CA GLU A 63 -16.21 13.67 -4.53
C GLU A 63 -14.92 14.44 -4.90
N TYR A 64 -13.89 13.75 -5.41
CA TYR A 64 -12.57 14.29 -5.72
C TYR A 64 -12.21 14.16 -7.20
N GLU A 65 -11.42 15.09 -7.73
CA GLU A 65 -10.96 15.07 -9.12
C GLU A 65 -9.89 14.01 -9.35
N ASN A 66 -8.93 13.92 -8.41
CA ASN A 66 -7.89 12.91 -8.45
C ASN A 66 -7.71 12.29 -7.05
N ILE A 67 -7.49 10.98 -7.01
CA ILE A 67 -7.10 10.27 -5.81
C ILE A 67 -5.65 9.82 -5.99
N ILE A 68 -4.80 10.26 -5.07
CA ILE A 68 -3.42 9.84 -4.94
C ILE A 68 -3.35 8.89 -3.76
N LEU A 69 -2.87 7.67 -3.97
CA LEU A 69 -2.78 6.64 -2.95
C LEU A 69 -1.41 6.67 -2.28
N ILE A 70 -1.39 6.68 -0.95
CA ILE A 70 -0.22 6.32 -0.14
C ILE A 70 -0.56 5.03 0.60
N ALA A 71 0.20 3.96 0.38
CA ALA A 71 -0.08 2.70 1.03
C ALA A 71 1.18 2.08 1.64
N ASN A 72 1.03 1.58 2.87
CA ASN A 72 2.10 1.05 3.68
C ASN A 72 2.01 -0.47 3.78
N SER A 73 3.12 -1.18 3.55
CA SER A 73 3.25 -2.62 3.79
C SER A 73 2.11 -3.44 3.14
N ILE A 74 1.34 -4.18 3.93
CA ILE A 74 0.19 -4.98 3.46
C ILE A 74 -0.95 -4.11 2.92
N GLY A 75 -1.04 -2.84 3.31
CA GLY A 75 -2.00 -1.90 2.74
C GLY A 75 -1.80 -1.70 1.24
N ALA A 76 -0.55 -1.76 0.76
CA ALA A 76 -0.27 -1.75 -0.68
C ALA A 76 -0.82 -3.01 -1.38
N PHE A 77 -0.62 -4.19 -0.77
CA PHE A 77 -1.16 -5.45 -1.30
C PHE A 77 -2.70 -5.42 -1.39
N PHE A 78 -3.37 -4.99 -0.34
CA PHE A 78 -4.83 -4.88 -0.33
C PHE A 78 -5.34 -3.87 -1.36
N SER A 79 -4.66 -2.73 -1.49
CA SER A 79 -5.00 -1.71 -2.50
C SER A 79 -4.86 -2.27 -3.93
N MET A 80 -3.78 -3.00 -4.21
CA MET A 80 -3.58 -3.65 -5.51
C MET A 80 -4.59 -4.76 -5.80
N SER A 81 -5.11 -5.40 -4.76
CA SER A 81 -6.14 -6.47 -4.85
C SER A 81 -7.57 -5.91 -4.95
N ALA A 82 -7.75 -4.62 -4.72
CA ALA A 82 -9.08 -4.00 -4.64
C ALA A 82 -9.70 -3.65 -6.00
N GLY A 83 -8.97 -3.76 -7.12
CA GLY A 83 -9.49 -3.42 -8.46
C GLY A 83 -9.80 -1.93 -8.62
N ILE A 84 -8.97 -1.06 -8.05
CA ILE A 84 -9.17 0.41 -8.02
C ILE A 84 -8.30 1.17 -9.04
N ASP A 85 -7.56 0.49 -9.89
CA ASP A 85 -6.57 1.06 -10.82
C ASP A 85 -7.08 2.25 -11.61
N SER A 86 -8.30 2.15 -12.13
CA SER A 86 -8.91 3.21 -12.96
C SER A 86 -9.33 4.46 -12.18
N MET A 87 -9.36 4.37 -10.86
CA MET A 87 -9.77 5.45 -9.95
C MET A 87 -8.60 6.13 -9.25
N ILE A 88 -7.40 5.55 -9.35
CA ILE A 88 -6.19 6.08 -8.71
C ILE A 88 -5.29 6.75 -9.75
N ARG A 89 -4.90 7.98 -9.51
CA ARG A 89 -4.06 8.76 -10.42
C ARG A 89 -2.57 8.45 -10.29
N LYS A 90 -2.09 8.25 -9.06
CA LYS A 90 -0.71 7.89 -8.71
C LYS A 90 -0.70 7.15 -7.38
N ALA A 91 0.27 6.26 -7.20
CA ALA A 91 0.50 5.56 -5.93
C ALA A 91 1.91 5.78 -5.41
N TYR A 92 2.02 5.90 -4.09
CA TYR A 92 3.25 5.89 -3.31
C TYR A 92 3.19 4.69 -2.38
N PHE A 93 4.05 3.71 -2.60
CA PHE A 93 4.13 2.52 -1.76
C PHE A 93 5.36 2.56 -0.88
N ILE A 94 5.17 2.33 0.42
CA ILE A 94 6.22 2.36 1.43
C ILE A 94 6.37 0.94 1.96
N SER A 95 7.56 0.34 1.77
CA SER A 95 7.86 -1.05 2.12
C SER A 95 6.75 -2.04 1.71
N PRO A 96 6.27 -2.03 0.46
CA PRO A 96 5.05 -2.74 0.10
C PRO A 96 5.23 -4.26 0.12
N ILE A 97 4.18 -4.96 0.52
CA ILE A 97 4.05 -6.39 0.22
C ILE A 97 3.55 -6.53 -1.22
N VAL A 98 4.43 -6.91 -2.11
CA VAL A 98 4.14 -7.03 -3.56
C VAL A 98 4.01 -8.48 -4.04
N ASP A 99 4.38 -9.44 -3.19
CA ASP A 99 4.29 -10.88 -3.46
C ASP A 99 3.83 -11.60 -2.18
N MET A 100 2.52 -11.67 -2.00
CA MET A 100 1.91 -12.29 -0.83
C MET A 100 2.07 -13.80 -0.82
N GLU A 101 2.11 -14.46 -1.99
CA GLU A 101 2.34 -15.90 -2.05
C GLU A 101 3.74 -16.24 -1.51
N LYS A 102 4.75 -15.48 -1.94
CA LYS A 102 6.13 -15.65 -1.46
C LYS A 102 6.24 -15.35 0.04
N LEU A 103 5.56 -14.31 0.54
CA LEU A 103 5.54 -14.00 1.97
C LEU A 103 4.91 -15.15 2.78
N ILE A 104 3.77 -15.69 2.35
CA ILE A 104 3.14 -16.85 3.01
C ILE A 104 4.07 -18.07 2.95
N GLY A 105 4.75 -18.29 1.82
CA GLY A 105 5.75 -19.35 1.69
C GLY A 105 6.89 -19.22 2.72
N ASN A 106 7.40 -18.01 2.92
CA ASN A 106 8.39 -17.72 3.96
C ASN A 106 7.83 -17.96 5.37
N MET A 107 6.58 -17.54 5.64
CA MET A 107 5.93 -17.76 6.93
C MET A 107 5.73 -19.26 7.23
N ILE A 108 5.42 -20.08 6.23
CA ILE A 108 5.37 -21.54 6.34
C ILE A 108 6.74 -22.10 6.79
N LEU A 109 7.83 -21.61 6.20
CA LEU A 109 9.19 -22.00 6.57
C LEU A 109 9.54 -21.53 8.00
N TRP A 110 9.22 -20.28 8.36
CA TRP A 110 9.46 -19.75 9.72
C TRP A 110 8.69 -20.50 10.79
N ALA A 111 7.46 -20.94 10.49
CA ALA A 111 6.65 -21.76 11.38
C ALA A 111 7.12 -23.22 11.44
N ASN A 112 8.10 -23.61 10.63
CA ASN A 112 8.57 -25.00 10.50
C ASN A 112 7.43 -25.99 10.22
N VAL A 113 6.52 -25.61 9.31
CA VAL A 113 5.40 -26.43 8.85
C VAL A 113 5.49 -26.63 7.34
N THR A 114 4.69 -27.51 6.81
CA THR A 114 4.59 -27.78 5.37
C THR A 114 3.27 -27.25 4.80
N GLU A 115 3.26 -26.97 3.50
CA GLU A 115 2.03 -26.62 2.79
C GLU A 115 0.96 -27.74 2.88
N ALA A 116 1.39 -29.01 2.88
CA ALA A 116 0.49 -30.13 3.06
C ALA A 116 -0.19 -30.16 4.44
N GLU A 117 0.54 -29.79 5.48
CA GLU A 117 -0.02 -29.63 6.83
C GLU A 117 -0.98 -28.44 6.90
N LEU A 118 -0.63 -27.31 6.28
CA LEU A 118 -1.51 -26.15 6.21
C LEU A 118 -2.81 -26.51 5.49
N LYS A 119 -2.72 -27.19 4.34
CA LYS A 119 -3.89 -27.68 3.62
C LYS A 119 -4.76 -28.62 4.44
N ALA A 120 -4.15 -29.54 5.20
CA ALA A 120 -4.89 -30.49 6.01
C ALA A 120 -5.60 -29.84 7.22
N LYS A 121 -5.00 -28.78 7.80
CA LYS A 121 -5.52 -28.09 8.99
C LYS A 121 -6.41 -26.89 8.65
N GLY A 122 -6.30 -26.35 7.45
CA GLY A 122 -6.96 -25.11 7.02
C GLY A 122 -6.32 -23.86 7.60
N VAL A 123 -6.12 -23.80 8.91
CA VAL A 123 -5.44 -22.70 9.62
C VAL A 123 -4.40 -23.26 10.59
N ILE A 124 -3.25 -22.61 10.65
CA ILE A 124 -2.19 -22.91 11.63
C ILE A 124 -1.83 -21.60 12.34
N ARG A 125 -1.99 -21.61 13.69
CA ARG A 125 -1.51 -20.51 14.54
C ARG A 125 0.00 -20.56 14.62
N THR A 126 0.65 -19.40 14.47
CA THR A 126 2.11 -19.29 14.55
C THR A 126 2.54 -18.61 15.85
N GLU A 127 3.78 -18.83 16.24
CA GLU A 127 4.37 -18.18 17.44
C GLU A 127 4.71 -16.70 17.18
N PHE A 128 4.84 -16.27 15.92
CA PHE A 128 5.10 -14.89 15.55
C PHE A 128 3.82 -14.03 15.37
N GLY A 129 2.67 -14.54 15.80
CA GLY A 129 1.43 -13.78 15.93
C GLY A 129 0.58 -13.68 14.67
N GLU A 130 0.98 -14.34 13.57
CA GLU A 130 0.23 -14.39 12.33
C GLU A 130 -0.31 -15.79 12.09
N ASP A 131 -1.60 -15.92 11.80
CA ASP A 131 -2.17 -17.21 11.43
C ASP A 131 -1.89 -17.50 9.95
N LEU A 132 -1.37 -18.70 9.67
CA LEU A 132 -1.31 -19.21 8.30
C LEU A 132 -2.69 -19.75 7.91
N SER A 133 -3.20 -19.34 6.74
CA SER A 133 -4.49 -19.77 6.21
C SER A 133 -4.33 -20.41 4.84
N TRP A 134 -4.87 -21.61 4.68
CA TRP A 134 -4.90 -22.30 3.40
C TRP A 134 -5.75 -21.55 2.38
N ASP A 135 -6.90 -21.02 2.82
CA ASP A 135 -7.80 -20.27 1.94
C ASP A 135 -7.15 -18.97 1.45
N TYR A 136 -6.37 -18.30 2.32
CA TYR A 136 -5.61 -17.11 1.93
C TYR A 136 -4.57 -17.46 0.86
N LEU A 137 -3.79 -18.53 1.06
CA LEU A 137 -2.81 -18.98 0.07
C LEU A 137 -3.45 -19.36 -1.26
N CYS A 138 -4.56 -20.08 -1.23
CA CYS A 138 -5.32 -20.42 -2.43
C CYS A 138 -5.84 -19.18 -3.16
N TYR A 139 -6.34 -18.21 -2.41
CA TYR A 139 -6.85 -16.96 -2.98
C TYR A 139 -5.75 -16.19 -3.73
N VAL A 140 -4.59 -15.97 -3.10
CA VAL A 140 -3.51 -15.19 -3.73
C VAL A 140 -2.95 -15.87 -4.98
N ARG A 141 -2.93 -17.21 -5.02
CA ARG A 141 -2.55 -17.98 -6.21
C ARG A 141 -3.55 -17.85 -7.36
N GLN A 142 -4.82 -17.70 -7.06
CA GLN A 142 -5.89 -17.56 -8.05
C GLN A 142 -6.08 -16.12 -8.52
N HIS A 143 -5.63 -15.14 -7.75
CA HIS A 143 -5.80 -13.72 -8.00
C HIS A 143 -4.43 -13.00 -8.02
N PRO A 144 -3.62 -13.22 -9.07
CA PRO A 144 -2.34 -12.53 -9.20
C PRO A 144 -2.57 -11.02 -9.30
N ILE A 145 -1.67 -10.24 -8.69
CA ILE A 145 -1.72 -8.78 -8.74
C ILE A 145 -1.66 -8.33 -10.20
N GLN A 146 -2.63 -7.47 -10.56
CA GLN A 146 -2.64 -6.73 -11.82
C GLN A 146 -2.70 -5.25 -11.45
N TRP A 147 -1.59 -4.55 -11.58
CA TRP A 147 -1.50 -3.16 -11.17
C TRP A 147 -0.93 -2.29 -12.30
N SER A 148 -1.66 -1.27 -12.68
CA SER A 148 -1.32 -0.40 -13.83
C SER A 148 -1.15 1.07 -13.45
N VAL A 149 -1.36 1.42 -12.18
CA VAL A 149 -1.23 2.80 -11.70
C VAL A 149 0.23 3.24 -11.71
N PRO A 150 0.56 4.45 -12.19
CA PRO A 150 1.90 5.02 -12.05
C PRO A 150 2.32 5.03 -10.58
N THR A 151 3.38 4.30 -10.24
CA THR A 151 3.76 4.01 -8.85
C THR A 151 5.20 4.39 -8.57
N SER A 152 5.42 5.02 -7.41
CA SER A 152 6.74 5.20 -6.81
C SER A 152 6.82 4.35 -5.55
N ILE A 153 7.92 3.61 -5.38
CA ILE A 153 8.14 2.71 -4.25
C ILE A 153 9.33 3.21 -3.43
N LEU A 154 9.15 3.32 -2.12
CA LEU A 154 10.21 3.47 -1.15
C LEU A 154 10.44 2.14 -0.43
N TYR A 155 11.68 1.69 -0.39
CA TYR A 155 12.07 0.42 0.23
C TYR A 155 13.29 0.61 1.13
N GLY A 156 13.27 -0.01 2.31
CA GLY A 156 14.41 -0.01 3.24
C GLY A 156 15.32 -1.22 3.02
N SER A 157 16.63 -1.01 2.88
CA SER A 157 17.58 -2.11 2.59
C SER A 157 17.70 -3.13 3.72
N SER A 158 17.27 -2.78 4.93
CA SER A 158 17.20 -3.66 6.10
C SER A 158 15.83 -4.30 6.33
N ASP A 159 14.91 -4.20 5.34
CA ASP A 159 13.62 -4.88 5.40
C ASP A 159 13.81 -6.40 5.45
N THR A 160 13.17 -7.04 6.44
CA THR A 160 13.26 -8.49 6.68
C THR A 160 12.01 -9.26 6.24
N LEU A 161 10.93 -8.57 5.86
CA LEU A 161 9.69 -9.21 5.42
C LEU A 161 9.68 -9.50 3.93
N THR A 162 10.14 -8.54 3.12
CA THR A 162 10.19 -8.64 1.67
C THR A 162 11.61 -8.39 1.19
N SER A 163 12.15 -9.24 0.31
CA SER A 163 13.50 -9.03 -0.21
C SER A 163 13.52 -7.92 -1.26
N LEU A 164 14.65 -7.19 -1.35
CA LEU A 164 14.88 -6.18 -2.38
C LEU A 164 14.69 -6.76 -3.80
N GLU A 165 15.09 -8.00 -4.03
CA GLU A 165 14.90 -8.69 -5.32
C GLU A 165 13.41 -8.78 -5.68
N THR A 166 12.56 -9.16 -4.72
CA THR A 166 11.11 -9.26 -4.92
C THR A 166 10.51 -7.90 -5.30
N VAL A 167 10.87 -6.85 -4.56
CA VAL A 167 10.36 -5.49 -4.83
C VAL A 167 10.88 -4.95 -6.15
N ARG A 168 12.15 -5.22 -6.48
CA ARG A 168 12.75 -4.83 -7.77
C ARG A 168 12.07 -5.51 -8.95
N THR A 169 11.83 -6.82 -8.86
CA THR A 169 11.11 -7.58 -9.89
C THR A 169 9.71 -7.01 -10.13
N PHE A 170 8.99 -6.71 -9.05
CA PHE A 170 7.68 -6.05 -9.16
C PHE A 170 7.78 -4.67 -9.82
N ALA A 171 8.75 -3.84 -9.40
CA ALA A 171 8.95 -2.51 -9.95
C ALA A 171 9.23 -2.55 -11.47
N GLU A 172 10.06 -3.49 -11.92
CA GLU A 172 10.36 -3.71 -13.33
C GLU A 172 9.13 -4.18 -14.12
N GLN A 173 8.37 -5.14 -13.59
CA GLN A 173 7.16 -5.68 -14.23
C GLN A 173 6.04 -4.65 -14.38
N HIS A 174 5.90 -3.75 -13.41
CA HIS A 174 4.84 -2.74 -13.36
C HIS A 174 5.32 -1.32 -13.73
N ASN A 175 6.56 -1.19 -14.22
CA ASN A 175 7.18 0.09 -14.58
C ASN A 175 7.09 1.13 -13.45
N ALA A 176 7.28 0.68 -12.21
CA ALA A 176 7.29 1.52 -11.02
C ALA A 176 8.69 2.07 -10.73
N ALA A 177 8.77 3.32 -10.25
CA ALA A 177 10.02 3.88 -9.76
C ALA A 177 10.38 3.28 -8.39
N LEU A 178 11.62 2.81 -8.21
CA LEU A 178 12.10 2.23 -6.95
C LEU A 178 13.20 3.09 -6.35
N THR A 179 12.98 3.55 -5.14
CA THR A 179 13.98 4.21 -4.29
C THR A 179 14.31 3.31 -3.12
N VAL A 180 15.60 3.10 -2.86
CA VAL A 180 16.09 2.29 -1.73
C VAL A 180 16.76 3.21 -0.73
N MET A 181 16.31 3.19 0.53
CA MET A 181 17.00 3.81 1.64
C MET A 181 17.99 2.81 2.23
N GLU A 182 19.28 3.13 2.19
CA GLU A 182 20.29 2.29 2.83
C GLU A 182 20.12 2.29 4.34
N GLY A 183 20.09 1.11 4.97
CA GLY A 183 19.82 0.94 6.39
C GLY A 183 18.38 1.18 6.81
N GLY A 184 17.49 1.55 5.89
CA GLY A 184 16.05 1.69 6.18
C GLY A 184 15.43 0.34 6.54
N GLU A 185 14.53 0.33 7.51
CA GLU A 185 13.79 -0.85 7.98
C GLU A 185 12.44 -0.96 7.27
N HIS A 186 11.72 -2.07 7.48
CA HIS A 186 10.36 -2.23 6.95
C HIS A 186 9.41 -1.14 7.45
N TRP A 187 9.54 -0.76 8.71
CA TRP A 187 8.78 0.32 9.31
C TRP A 187 9.63 1.58 9.44
N PHE A 188 9.35 2.58 8.61
CA PHE A 188 10.01 3.88 8.61
C PHE A 188 9.57 4.71 9.83
N HIS A 189 10.22 4.53 10.98
CA HIS A 189 9.77 5.08 12.27
C HIS A 189 10.82 5.93 13.00
N THR A 190 12.10 5.81 12.64
CA THR A 190 13.13 6.67 13.22
C THR A 190 13.08 8.07 12.61
N GLU A 191 13.61 9.07 13.30
CA GLU A 191 13.65 10.45 12.80
C GLU A 191 14.34 10.53 11.43
N GLU A 192 15.46 9.82 11.26
CA GLU A 192 16.21 9.75 9.99
C GLU A 192 15.36 9.12 8.87
N GLN A 193 14.70 8.00 9.17
CA GLN A 193 13.85 7.29 8.19
C GLN A 193 12.62 8.12 7.82
N THR A 194 12.02 8.81 8.78
CA THR A 194 10.88 9.69 8.56
C THR A 194 11.26 10.90 7.71
N HIS A 195 12.41 11.53 8.00
CA HIS A 195 12.93 12.62 7.16
C HIS A 195 13.21 12.15 5.73
N PHE A 196 13.79 10.96 5.55
CA PHE A 196 14.04 10.40 4.23
C PHE A 196 12.74 10.16 3.46
N LEU A 197 11.74 9.60 4.12
CA LEU A 197 10.39 9.41 3.57
C LEU A 197 9.78 10.74 3.10
N ASP A 198 9.84 11.77 3.94
CA ASP A 198 9.30 13.09 3.62
C ASP A 198 9.99 13.72 2.41
N ASP A 199 11.32 13.65 2.36
CA ASP A 199 12.11 14.17 1.25
C ASP A 199 11.88 13.37 -0.04
N TRP A 200 11.71 12.06 0.06
CA TRP A 200 11.34 11.22 -1.06
C TRP A 200 9.96 11.60 -1.61
N ILE A 201 8.93 11.77 -0.78
CA ILE A 201 7.60 12.20 -1.21
C ILE A 201 7.67 13.58 -1.88
N ARG A 202 8.40 14.55 -1.30
CA ARG A 202 8.56 15.89 -1.89
C ARG A 202 9.25 15.83 -3.26
N LYS A 203 10.24 14.96 -3.43
CA LYS A 203 11.00 14.79 -4.67
C LYS A 203 10.19 14.10 -5.76
N GLU A 204 9.45 13.06 -5.40
CA GLU A 204 8.59 12.30 -6.31
C GLU A 204 7.32 13.09 -6.71
N GLY A 205 7.05 14.16 -6.03
CA GLY A 205 6.00 15.16 -6.09
C GLY A 205 4.83 14.92 -7.02
N TRP A 206 3.63 14.98 -6.48
CA TRP A 206 2.43 15.18 -7.29
C TRP A 206 2.36 16.65 -7.73
N PHE A 207 2.74 16.96 -8.96
CA PHE A 207 2.71 18.31 -9.52
C PHE A 207 1.29 18.76 -9.94
N GLY A 208 0.27 17.95 -9.74
CA GLY A 208 -1.12 18.28 -10.06
C GLY A 208 -1.71 19.38 -9.18
N CYS A 209 -1.30 19.46 -7.90
CA CYS A 209 -1.70 20.53 -6.98
C CYS A 209 -0.99 21.87 -7.23
N ALA A 210 0.12 21.90 -7.96
CA ALA A 210 0.86 23.12 -8.23
C ALA A 210 0.53 23.69 -9.59
N LYS A 211 -0.15 24.85 -9.59
CA LYS A 211 -0.39 25.77 -10.72
C LYS A 211 -1.70 25.59 -11.48
N ARG A 212 -2.82 25.81 -10.83
CA ARG A 212 -3.84 26.62 -11.52
C ARG A 212 -3.47 28.10 -11.29
N SER A 213 -2.48 28.59 -12.05
CA SER A 213 -2.26 30.02 -12.20
C SER A 213 -3.53 30.60 -12.82
N PHE A 214 -4.20 31.45 -12.06
CA PHE A 214 -5.27 32.30 -12.60
C PHE A 214 -4.72 33.05 -13.82
N CYS A 215 -5.25 32.76 -14.99
CA CYS A 215 -5.30 33.65 -16.13
C CYS A 215 -6.65 34.36 -16.17
#